data_dfc25b7d2a1e5c6a5c60e647a2d503e6
#
_entry.id   dfc25b7d2a1e5c6a5c60e647a2d503e6
#
_cell.length_a   1.000
_cell.length_b   1.000
_cell.length_c   1.000
_cell.angle_alpha   90.00
_cell.angle_beta   90.00
_cell.angle_gamma   90.00
#
_symmetry.space_group_name_H-M   'P 1'
#
loop_
_entity.id
_entity.type
_entity.pdbx_description
1 polymer ?
#
loop_
_entity_poly.entity_id
_entity_poly.type
_entity_poly.pdbx_seq_one_letter_code
_entity_poly.pdbx_strand_id
1 'polypeptide(L)'
;MDQKELQVRKEIQELSFLIFTEPNNYKHYYERGILYGGEHIKSIECRESDYHGDYSQAIEDFDKVIELQPNFANAYYHKACIYFDLDIDDDEAESLLEKALALEPNNSVYTIKYAEVITYHGENGDIAAELLEKVLVQDYSADNCILSAGYLLQYASYDFLIGNDVQALQTYQKAMKRLQHAVEKDNEYLEHATNMWSDFAEGCGYDHESIKNGSSLLLPQISVWM
;
A
#
# COMPACT_ATOMS: atom_id res chain seq x y z
N MET A 1 -20.76 8.50 19.91
CA MET A 1 -19.39 8.02 20.18
C MET A 1 -19.47 6.49 20.23
N ASP A 2 -18.81 5.86 19.27
CA ASP A 2 -18.81 4.41 19.15
C ASP A 2 -18.01 3.78 20.31
N GLN A 3 -18.30 2.51 20.64
CA GLN A 3 -17.56 1.77 21.67
C GLN A 3 -16.08 1.60 21.30
N LYS A 4 -15.78 1.43 20.02
CA LYS A 4 -14.39 1.35 19.50
C LYS A 4 -13.64 2.66 19.74
N GLU A 5 -14.26 3.81 19.40
CA GLU A 5 -13.66 5.13 19.64
C GLU A 5 -13.37 5.37 21.13
N LEU A 6 -14.31 4.99 22.00
CA LEU A 6 -14.12 5.11 23.45
C LEU A 6 -12.94 4.26 23.94
N GLN A 7 -12.77 3.08 23.38
CA GLN A 7 -11.67 2.18 23.72
C GLN A 7 -10.32 2.76 23.30
N VAL A 8 -10.22 3.23 22.05
CA VAL A 8 -8.99 3.88 21.53
C VAL A 8 -8.60 5.08 22.40
N ARG A 9 -9.55 5.94 22.78
CA ARG A 9 -9.28 7.09 23.67
C ARG A 9 -8.77 6.69 25.04
N LYS A 10 -9.26 5.58 25.61
CA LYS A 10 -8.75 5.06 26.89
C LYS A 10 -7.31 4.56 26.74
N GLU A 11 -7.02 3.82 25.69
CA GLU A 11 -5.67 3.32 25.41
C GLU A 11 -4.67 4.47 25.23
N ILE A 12 -5.06 5.52 24.48
CA ILE A 12 -4.25 6.74 24.33
C ILE A 12 -3.98 7.41 25.69
N GLN A 13 -4.98 7.48 26.60
CA GLN A 13 -4.79 8.04 27.93
C GLN A 13 -3.84 7.20 28.80
N GLU A 14 -3.99 5.87 28.75
CA GLU A 14 -3.11 4.94 29.46
C GLU A 14 -1.66 5.05 28.97
N LEU A 15 -1.44 5.08 27.64
CA LEU A 15 -0.12 5.28 27.05
C LEU A 15 0.47 6.63 27.39
N SER A 16 -0.35 7.69 27.42
CA SER A 16 0.10 9.04 27.82
C SER A 16 0.57 9.09 29.28
N PHE A 17 -0.09 8.34 30.16
CA PHE A 17 0.36 8.18 31.54
C PHE A 17 1.68 7.38 31.62
N LEU A 18 1.82 6.30 30.83
CA LEU A 18 3.06 5.52 30.77
C LEU A 18 4.23 6.36 30.23
N ILE A 19 4.00 7.19 29.20
CA ILE A 19 4.99 8.13 28.69
C ILE A 19 5.43 9.14 29.75
N PHE A 20 4.52 9.63 30.57
CA PHE A 20 4.85 10.53 31.67
C PHE A 20 5.74 9.86 32.72
N THR A 21 5.50 8.58 33.03
CA THR A 21 6.27 7.82 34.03
C THR A 21 7.58 7.24 33.46
N GLU A 22 7.60 6.90 32.16
CA GLU A 22 8.72 6.26 31.46
C GLU A 22 9.07 7.00 30.16
N PRO A 23 9.55 8.26 30.20
CA PRO A 23 9.69 9.12 29.03
C PRO A 23 10.75 8.65 28.01
N ASN A 24 11.59 7.70 28.38
CA ASN A 24 12.61 7.11 27.49
C ASN A 24 12.20 5.76 26.90
N ASN A 25 11.00 5.28 27.17
CA ASN A 25 10.50 4.04 26.62
C ASN A 25 9.83 4.29 25.25
N TYR A 26 10.57 4.10 24.16
CA TYR A 26 10.09 4.36 22.81
C TYR A 26 8.83 3.59 22.42
N LYS A 27 8.57 2.42 23.06
CA LYS A 27 7.41 1.58 22.73
C LYS A 27 6.08 2.27 23.03
N HIS A 28 6.01 3.03 24.12
CA HIS A 28 4.79 3.75 24.48
C HIS A 28 4.44 4.84 23.46
N TYR A 29 5.45 5.56 22.94
CA TYR A 29 5.27 6.51 21.86
C TYR A 29 4.85 5.79 20.57
N TYR A 30 5.52 4.69 20.23
CA TYR A 30 5.17 3.93 19.04
C TYR A 30 3.72 3.43 19.07
N GLU A 31 3.30 2.80 20.15
CA GLU A 31 1.93 2.30 20.32
C GLU A 31 0.90 3.43 20.28
N ARG A 32 1.20 4.59 20.90
CA ARG A 32 0.33 5.75 20.87
C ARG A 32 0.27 6.38 19.48
N GLY A 33 1.39 6.47 18.78
CA GLY A 33 1.46 6.94 17.39
C GLY A 33 0.61 6.07 16.44
N ILE A 34 0.63 4.74 16.62
CA ILE A 34 -0.25 3.82 15.88
C ILE A 34 -1.73 4.13 16.16
N LEU A 35 -2.12 4.38 17.40
CA LEU A 35 -3.49 4.73 17.74
C LEU A 35 -3.92 6.08 17.19
N TYR A 36 -3.04 7.08 17.21
CA TYR A 36 -3.30 8.40 16.62
C TYR A 36 -3.35 8.38 15.09
N GLY A 37 -2.55 7.52 14.44
CA GLY A 37 -2.56 7.34 12.99
C GLY A 37 -3.84 6.70 12.44
N GLY A 38 -4.61 6.01 13.30
CA GLY A 38 -5.92 5.47 12.96
C GLY A 38 -5.92 4.59 11.71
N GLU A 39 -6.81 4.87 10.77
CA GLU A 39 -7.03 4.08 9.56
C GLU A 39 -5.82 4.04 8.62
N HIS A 40 -5.05 5.12 8.51
CA HIS A 40 -3.91 5.21 7.60
C HIS A 40 -2.75 4.26 7.97
N ILE A 41 -2.65 3.90 9.25
CA ILE A 41 -1.63 2.95 9.72
C ILE A 41 -2.16 1.50 9.73
N LYS A 42 -3.47 1.33 9.87
CA LYS A 42 -4.13 0.01 9.86
C LYS A 42 -4.69 -0.37 8.49
N SER A 43 -4.31 0.30 7.43
CA SER A 43 -4.95 0.27 6.11
C SER A 43 -5.02 -1.11 5.43
N ILE A 44 -4.37 -2.13 5.95
CA ILE A 44 -4.45 -3.49 5.39
C ILE A 44 -5.53 -4.34 6.07
N GLU A 45 -5.94 -4.05 7.31
CA GLU A 45 -6.83 -4.94 8.06
C GLU A 45 -8.10 -4.31 8.67
N CYS A 46 -8.26 -2.99 8.75
CA CYS A 46 -9.36 -2.37 9.50
C CYS A 46 -10.01 -1.16 8.79
N ARG A 47 -10.87 -1.43 7.79
CA ARG A 47 -11.74 -0.40 7.16
C ARG A 47 -12.98 -0.01 7.99
N GLU A 48 -13.09 -0.40 9.25
CA GLU A 48 -14.35 -0.28 10.01
C GLU A 48 -14.34 0.70 11.21
N SER A 49 -13.34 1.58 11.37
CA SER A 49 -13.39 2.57 12.44
C SER A 49 -13.61 3.99 11.90
N ASP A 50 -14.70 4.64 12.32
CA ASP A 50 -14.99 6.06 12.06
C ASP A 50 -14.08 7.02 12.86
N TYR A 51 -12.94 6.52 13.40
CA TYR A 51 -11.98 7.34 14.13
C TYR A 51 -11.07 8.06 13.13
N HIS A 52 -11.31 9.34 12.96
CA HIS A 52 -10.38 10.24 12.28
C HIS A 52 -9.18 10.48 13.19
N GLY A 53 -8.01 9.95 12.82
CA GLY A 53 -6.79 10.03 13.61
C GLY A 53 -6.30 11.46 13.85
N ASP A 54 -5.49 11.65 14.88
CA ASP A 54 -4.72 12.88 15.09
C ASP A 54 -3.31 12.68 14.52
N TYR A 55 -3.19 12.92 13.21
CA TYR A 55 -1.95 12.65 12.47
C TYR A 55 -0.77 13.49 12.94
N SER A 56 -1.02 14.71 13.42
CA SER A 56 0.05 15.56 13.98
C SER A 56 0.67 14.91 15.21
N GLN A 57 -0.16 14.39 16.10
CA GLN A 57 0.31 13.68 17.29
C GLN A 57 0.99 12.36 16.94
N ALA A 58 0.49 11.65 15.91
CA ALA A 58 1.13 10.43 15.42
C ALA A 58 2.56 10.70 14.89
N ILE A 59 2.72 11.77 14.09
CA ILE A 59 4.02 12.19 13.57
C ILE A 59 4.97 12.56 14.71
N GLU A 60 4.53 13.36 15.69
CA GLU A 60 5.34 13.73 16.87
C GLU A 60 5.78 12.50 17.66
N ASP A 61 4.89 11.52 17.84
CA ASP A 61 5.22 10.27 18.53
C ASP A 61 6.23 9.43 17.74
N PHE A 62 6.10 9.30 16.41
CA PHE A 62 7.08 8.59 15.60
C PHE A 62 8.43 9.33 15.56
N ASP A 63 8.44 10.66 15.54
CA ASP A 63 9.68 11.44 15.67
C ASP A 63 10.37 11.15 17.00
N LYS A 64 9.61 11.05 18.08
CA LYS A 64 10.17 10.69 19.39
C LYS A 64 10.69 9.25 19.42
N VAL A 65 10.01 8.32 18.75
CA VAL A 65 10.53 6.94 18.57
C VAL A 65 11.87 6.97 17.83
N ILE A 66 11.97 7.71 16.72
CA ILE A 66 13.19 7.81 15.92
C ILE A 66 14.33 8.45 16.73
N GLU A 67 14.03 9.48 17.54
CA GLU A 67 15.01 10.09 18.46
C GLU A 67 15.56 9.08 19.47
N LEU A 68 14.68 8.30 20.11
CA LEU A 68 15.04 7.33 21.14
C LEU A 68 15.64 6.04 20.59
N GLN A 69 15.19 5.63 19.41
CA GLN A 69 15.58 4.38 18.74
C GLN A 69 15.76 4.57 17.23
N PRO A 70 16.87 5.15 16.78
CA PRO A 70 17.08 5.48 15.35
C PRO A 70 17.08 4.28 14.39
N ASN A 71 17.22 3.06 14.92
CA ASN A 71 17.23 1.84 14.11
C ASN A 71 15.87 1.11 14.12
N PHE A 72 14.80 1.75 14.58
CA PHE A 72 13.46 1.14 14.61
C PHE A 72 12.73 1.43 13.28
N ALA A 73 12.88 0.54 12.32
CA ALA A 73 12.40 0.70 10.94
C ALA A 73 10.90 1.01 10.83
N ASN A 74 10.08 0.38 11.67
CA ASN A 74 8.63 0.59 11.68
C ASN A 74 8.22 2.06 11.92
N ALA A 75 8.99 2.84 12.69
CA ALA A 75 8.65 4.25 12.92
C ALA A 75 8.79 5.09 11.65
N TYR A 76 9.83 4.84 10.87
CA TYR A 76 10.02 5.49 9.56
C TYR A 76 8.90 5.08 8.60
N TYR A 77 8.58 3.79 8.53
CA TYR A 77 7.53 3.27 7.67
C TYR A 77 6.16 3.91 7.99
N HIS A 78 5.73 3.91 9.25
CA HIS A 78 4.43 4.46 9.60
C HIS A 78 4.35 5.97 9.42
N LYS A 79 5.44 6.69 9.71
CA LYS A 79 5.52 8.12 9.42
C LYS A 79 5.39 8.39 7.92
N ALA A 80 6.08 7.61 7.08
CA ALA A 80 5.98 7.70 5.62
C ALA A 80 4.56 7.46 5.12
N CYS A 81 3.86 6.44 5.65
CA CYS A 81 2.46 6.18 5.30
C CYS A 81 1.57 7.40 5.56
N ILE A 82 1.73 8.08 6.71
CA ILE A 82 0.95 9.28 7.03
C ILE A 82 1.26 10.41 6.03
N TYR A 83 2.54 10.64 5.72
CA TYR A 83 2.94 11.71 4.80
C TYR A 83 2.36 11.48 3.40
N PHE A 84 2.44 10.26 2.90
CA PHE A 84 1.93 9.89 1.58
C PHE A 84 0.39 9.88 1.53
N ASP A 85 -0.27 9.17 2.45
CA ASP A 85 -1.72 8.97 2.43
C ASP A 85 -2.51 10.28 2.64
N LEU A 86 -1.89 11.29 3.25
CA LEU A 86 -2.46 12.63 3.45
C LEU A 86 -1.95 13.68 2.45
N ASP A 87 -1.15 13.28 1.46
CA ASP A 87 -0.58 14.18 0.45
C ASP A 87 0.16 15.38 1.10
N ILE A 88 0.94 15.08 2.17
CA ILE A 88 1.67 16.10 2.92
C ILE A 88 3.01 16.44 2.25
N ASP A 89 3.81 15.41 1.95
CA ASP A 89 5.15 15.53 1.36
C ASP A 89 5.62 14.17 0.85
N ASP A 90 5.50 13.94 -0.47
CA ASP A 90 5.88 12.67 -1.09
C ASP A 90 7.40 12.45 -1.08
N ASP A 91 8.20 13.51 -1.20
CA ASP A 91 9.68 13.42 -1.15
C ASP A 91 10.14 12.97 0.24
N GLU A 92 9.51 13.50 1.30
CA GLU A 92 9.81 13.05 2.68
C GLU A 92 9.30 11.62 2.91
N ALA A 93 8.13 11.24 2.37
CA ALA A 93 7.63 9.87 2.45
C ALA A 93 8.59 8.87 1.79
N GLU A 94 9.09 9.19 0.59
CA GLU A 94 10.10 8.40 -0.11
C GLU A 94 11.37 8.25 0.74
N SER A 95 11.93 9.35 1.23
CA SER A 95 13.14 9.37 2.06
C SER A 95 12.99 8.53 3.35
N LEU A 96 11.83 8.57 3.98
CA LEU A 96 11.53 7.77 5.17
C LEU A 96 11.46 6.27 4.85
N LEU A 97 10.86 5.89 3.71
CA LEU A 97 10.81 4.50 3.25
C LEU A 97 12.20 3.97 2.86
N GLU A 98 13.04 4.79 2.24
CA GLU A 98 14.45 4.43 1.99
C GLU A 98 15.18 4.11 3.29
N LYS A 99 14.97 4.91 4.36
CA LYS A 99 15.55 4.64 5.69
C LYS A 99 15.02 3.33 6.29
N ALA A 100 13.70 3.08 6.18
CA ALA A 100 13.11 1.83 6.65
C ALA A 100 13.70 0.62 5.91
N LEU A 101 13.83 0.69 4.58
CA LEU A 101 14.44 -0.35 3.75
C LEU A 101 15.93 -0.51 3.99
N ALA A 102 16.67 0.56 4.30
CA ALA A 102 18.08 0.44 4.68
C ALA A 102 18.27 -0.33 5.99
N LEU A 103 17.32 -0.24 6.92
CA LEU A 103 17.31 -0.98 8.18
C LEU A 103 16.82 -2.44 7.99
N GLU A 104 15.81 -2.65 7.16
CA GLU A 104 15.21 -3.96 6.88
C GLU A 104 15.05 -4.20 5.36
N PRO A 105 16.15 -4.54 4.64
CA PRO A 105 16.15 -4.60 3.17
C PRO A 105 15.23 -5.65 2.54
N ASN A 106 14.83 -6.65 3.32
CA ASN A 106 14.00 -7.76 2.86
C ASN A 106 12.54 -7.67 3.36
N ASN A 107 12.13 -6.54 3.90
CA ASN A 107 10.77 -6.35 4.35
C ASN A 107 9.85 -6.07 3.15
N SER A 108 9.00 -7.03 2.81
CA SER A 108 8.09 -6.94 1.66
C SER A 108 7.08 -5.79 1.80
N VAL A 109 6.60 -5.52 3.02
CA VAL A 109 5.63 -4.45 3.28
C VAL A 109 6.23 -3.09 2.96
N TYR A 110 7.48 -2.84 3.40
CA TYR A 110 8.18 -1.59 3.09
C TYR A 110 8.48 -1.45 1.60
N THR A 111 8.88 -2.57 0.96
CA THR A 111 9.19 -2.59 -0.47
C THR A 111 7.95 -2.27 -1.30
N ILE A 112 6.80 -2.83 -0.95
CA ILE A 112 5.53 -2.57 -1.64
C ILE A 112 5.11 -1.11 -1.48
N LYS A 113 5.15 -0.56 -0.24
CA LYS A 113 4.80 0.84 0.00
C LYS A 113 5.78 1.81 -0.71
N TYR A 114 7.06 1.48 -0.74
CA TYR A 114 8.05 2.26 -1.48
C TYR A 114 7.76 2.25 -2.99
N ALA A 115 7.43 1.09 -3.56
CA ALA A 115 7.03 0.99 -4.96
C ALA A 115 5.77 1.82 -5.27
N GLU A 116 4.80 1.88 -4.34
CA GLU A 116 3.61 2.72 -4.43
C GLU A 116 3.98 4.20 -4.49
N VAL A 117 4.78 4.67 -3.53
CA VAL A 117 5.15 6.09 -3.42
C VAL A 117 5.92 6.56 -4.66
N ILE A 118 6.94 5.84 -5.11
CA ILE A 118 7.74 6.25 -6.28
C ILE A 118 6.97 6.21 -7.61
N THR A 119 5.83 5.53 -7.67
CA THR A 119 4.99 5.46 -8.89
C THR A 119 3.78 6.38 -8.84
N TYR A 120 3.55 7.09 -7.74
CA TYR A 120 2.34 7.89 -7.55
C TYR A 120 2.15 8.96 -8.66
N HIS A 121 3.21 9.59 -9.08
CA HIS A 121 3.18 10.58 -10.18
C HIS A 121 3.36 9.95 -11.58
N GLY A 122 3.28 8.62 -11.71
CA GLY A 122 3.44 7.91 -12.97
C GLY A 122 4.89 7.73 -13.43
N GLU A 123 5.85 8.06 -12.58
CA GLU A 123 7.27 7.87 -12.81
C GLU A 123 7.79 6.56 -12.20
N ASN A 124 9.02 6.16 -12.53
CA ASN A 124 9.74 5.04 -11.89
C ASN A 124 9.03 3.66 -11.93
N GLY A 125 8.10 3.45 -12.84
CA GLY A 125 7.36 2.19 -12.91
C GLY A 125 8.22 0.96 -13.20
N ASP A 126 9.33 1.11 -13.92
CA ASP A 126 10.33 0.08 -14.15
C ASP A 126 11.05 -0.32 -12.86
N ILE A 127 11.41 0.66 -12.02
CA ILE A 127 12.02 0.43 -10.70
C ILE A 127 11.03 -0.28 -9.78
N ALA A 128 9.77 0.18 -9.74
CA ALA A 128 8.73 -0.45 -8.96
C ALA A 128 8.48 -1.90 -9.39
N ALA A 129 8.45 -2.18 -10.71
CA ALA A 129 8.30 -3.53 -11.23
C ALA A 129 9.44 -4.46 -10.76
N GLU A 130 10.68 -3.99 -10.75
CA GLU A 130 11.83 -4.75 -10.23
C GLU A 130 11.73 -5.00 -8.73
N LEU A 131 11.29 -4.01 -7.95
CA LEU A 131 11.09 -4.15 -6.51
C LEU A 131 10.02 -5.19 -6.20
N LEU A 132 8.90 -5.16 -6.91
CA LEU A 132 7.82 -6.11 -6.75
C LEU A 132 8.21 -7.54 -7.20
N GLU A 133 9.05 -7.69 -8.22
CA GLU A 133 9.63 -9.01 -8.56
C GLU A 133 10.49 -9.57 -7.42
N LYS A 134 11.27 -8.73 -6.73
CA LYS A 134 12.06 -9.18 -5.57
C LYS A 134 11.17 -9.65 -4.41
N VAL A 135 10.07 -8.96 -4.16
CA VAL A 135 9.08 -9.40 -3.15
C VAL A 135 8.54 -10.77 -3.51
N LEU A 136 8.10 -10.98 -4.75
CA LEU A 136 7.52 -12.23 -5.21
C LEU A 136 8.51 -13.39 -5.25
N VAL A 137 9.79 -13.13 -5.44
CA VAL A 137 10.84 -14.17 -5.33
C VAL A 137 10.97 -14.66 -3.88
N GLN A 138 10.72 -13.79 -2.90
CA GLN A 138 10.80 -14.16 -1.49
C GLN A 138 9.52 -14.81 -0.98
N ASP A 139 8.37 -14.27 -1.39
CA ASP A 139 7.06 -14.74 -0.96
C ASP A 139 6.04 -14.60 -2.12
N TYR A 140 5.80 -15.69 -2.83
CA TYR A 140 4.82 -15.77 -3.91
C TYR A 140 3.44 -16.16 -3.36
N SER A 141 2.99 -15.44 -2.30
CA SER A 141 1.65 -15.59 -1.74
C SER A 141 0.58 -14.96 -2.62
N ALA A 142 -0.67 -15.34 -2.40
CA ALA A 142 -1.80 -14.74 -3.11
C ALA A 142 -1.91 -13.23 -2.82
N ASP A 143 -1.71 -12.82 -1.57
CA ASP A 143 -1.73 -11.42 -1.15
C ASP A 143 -0.68 -10.58 -1.89
N ASN A 144 0.57 -11.03 -1.91
CA ASN A 144 1.65 -10.35 -2.62
C ASN A 144 1.41 -10.32 -4.14
N CYS A 145 0.80 -11.36 -4.70
CA CYS A 145 0.41 -11.38 -6.10
C CYS A 145 -0.67 -10.36 -6.42
N ILE A 146 -1.70 -10.23 -5.58
CA ILE A 146 -2.78 -9.23 -5.72
C ILE A 146 -2.22 -7.82 -5.63
N LEU A 147 -1.46 -7.51 -4.56
CA LEU A 147 -0.86 -6.20 -4.36
C LEU A 147 0.03 -5.80 -5.56
N SER A 148 0.91 -6.70 -5.94
CA SER A 148 1.81 -6.48 -7.07
C SER A 148 1.07 -6.33 -8.40
N ALA A 149 -0.03 -7.05 -8.61
CA ALA A 149 -0.85 -6.91 -9.81
C ALA A 149 -1.51 -5.54 -9.88
N GLY A 150 -1.99 -5.00 -8.76
CA GLY A 150 -2.58 -3.66 -8.69
C GLY A 150 -1.64 -2.58 -9.19
N TYR A 151 -0.43 -2.53 -8.67
CA TYR A 151 0.57 -1.56 -9.13
C TYR A 151 0.97 -1.75 -10.59
N LEU A 152 1.10 -2.99 -11.05
CA LEU A 152 1.38 -3.24 -12.47
C LEU A 152 0.24 -2.79 -13.39
N LEU A 153 -1.02 -2.95 -12.97
CA LEU A 153 -2.16 -2.46 -13.74
C LEU A 153 -2.18 -0.94 -13.79
N GLN A 154 -1.94 -0.27 -12.67
CA GLN A 154 -1.82 1.19 -12.63
C GLN A 154 -0.71 1.69 -13.56
N TYR A 155 0.46 1.06 -13.52
CA TYR A 155 1.58 1.41 -14.38
C TYR A 155 1.30 1.11 -15.87
N ALA A 156 0.68 -0.03 -16.18
CA ALA A 156 0.28 -0.33 -17.55
C ALA A 156 -0.74 0.68 -18.10
N SER A 157 -1.66 1.17 -17.26
CA SER A 157 -2.61 2.22 -17.63
C SER A 157 -1.90 3.54 -17.97
N TYR A 158 -0.92 3.93 -17.15
CA TYR A 158 -0.10 5.11 -17.43
C TYR A 158 0.68 4.99 -18.74
N ASP A 159 1.39 3.89 -18.97
CA ASP A 159 2.11 3.62 -20.21
C ASP A 159 1.19 3.68 -21.42
N PHE A 160 -0.03 3.14 -21.31
CA PHE A 160 -1.03 3.20 -22.37
C PHE A 160 -1.45 4.66 -22.67
N LEU A 161 -1.68 5.48 -21.64
CA LEU A 161 -2.09 6.88 -21.80
C LEU A 161 -1.02 7.74 -22.48
N ILE A 162 0.27 7.44 -22.27
CA ILE A 162 1.37 8.16 -22.93
C ILE A 162 1.78 7.58 -24.28
N GLY A 163 1.06 6.55 -24.77
CA GLY A 163 1.28 5.92 -26.08
C GLY A 163 2.42 4.91 -26.11
N ASN A 164 2.81 4.36 -24.96
CA ASN A 164 3.83 3.31 -24.83
C ASN A 164 3.20 1.91 -24.87
N ASP A 165 2.43 1.61 -25.91
CA ASP A 165 1.54 0.44 -26.01
C ASP A 165 2.25 -0.90 -25.79
N VAL A 166 3.49 -1.03 -26.25
CA VAL A 166 4.25 -2.30 -26.14
C VAL A 166 4.59 -2.59 -24.68
N GLN A 167 5.06 -1.60 -23.96
CA GLN A 167 5.39 -1.71 -22.55
C GLN A 167 4.12 -1.92 -21.72
N ALA A 168 3.08 -1.14 -21.99
CA ALA A 168 1.78 -1.30 -21.36
C ALA A 168 1.25 -2.73 -21.47
N LEU A 169 1.30 -3.34 -22.67
CA LEU A 169 0.85 -4.70 -22.88
C LEU A 169 1.69 -5.73 -22.12
N GLN A 170 3.00 -5.57 -22.09
CA GLN A 170 3.89 -6.48 -21.36
C GLN A 170 3.61 -6.42 -19.84
N THR A 171 3.46 -5.24 -19.31
CA THR A 171 3.17 -4.99 -17.88
C THR A 171 1.78 -5.54 -17.52
N TYR A 172 0.78 -5.29 -18.35
CA TYR A 172 -0.56 -5.84 -18.21
C TYR A 172 -0.54 -7.39 -18.17
N GLN A 173 0.18 -8.03 -19.10
CA GLN A 173 0.27 -9.49 -19.12
C GLN A 173 0.91 -10.08 -17.85
N LYS A 174 1.90 -9.37 -17.27
CA LYS A 174 2.48 -9.77 -15.97
C LYS A 174 1.44 -9.65 -14.85
N ALA A 175 0.71 -8.54 -14.79
CA ALA A 175 -0.35 -8.34 -13.82
C ALA A 175 -1.40 -9.45 -13.88
N MET A 176 -1.91 -9.76 -15.07
CA MET A 176 -2.93 -10.80 -15.26
C MET A 176 -2.47 -12.19 -14.81
N LYS A 177 -1.21 -12.56 -15.03
CA LYS A 177 -0.64 -13.83 -14.52
C LYS A 177 -0.65 -13.89 -13.00
N ARG A 178 -0.41 -12.77 -12.32
CA ARG A 178 -0.41 -12.69 -10.86
C ARG A 178 -1.82 -12.76 -10.30
N LEU A 179 -2.77 -12.04 -10.89
CA LEU A 179 -4.19 -12.16 -10.54
C LEU A 179 -4.67 -13.60 -10.70
N GLN A 180 -4.34 -14.24 -11.83
CA GLN A 180 -4.67 -15.63 -12.06
C GLN A 180 -4.12 -16.53 -10.96
N HIS A 181 -2.85 -16.41 -10.62
CA HIS A 181 -2.26 -17.21 -9.55
C HIS A 181 -2.95 -17.00 -8.21
N ALA A 182 -3.28 -15.76 -7.84
CA ALA A 182 -3.97 -15.46 -6.58
C ALA A 182 -5.34 -16.15 -6.52
N VAL A 183 -6.14 -16.03 -7.58
CA VAL A 183 -7.47 -16.66 -7.67
C VAL A 183 -7.40 -18.20 -7.67
N GLU A 184 -6.39 -18.79 -8.34
CA GLU A 184 -6.16 -20.24 -8.29
C GLU A 184 -5.79 -20.74 -6.89
N LYS A 185 -5.17 -19.90 -6.08
CA LYS A 185 -4.84 -20.21 -4.69
C LYS A 185 -6.03 -20.06 -3.76
N ASP A 186 -6.81 -18.98 -3.95
CA ASP A 186 -8.00 -18.71 -3.17
C ASP A 186 -9.04 -17.97 -4.03
N ASN A 187 -10.19 -18.58 -4.20
CA ASN A 187 -11.28 -18.03 -5.02
C ASN A 187 -11.91 -16.76 -4.39
N GLU A 188 -11.65 -16.46 -3.13
CA GLU A 188 -12.10 -15.20 -2.50
C GLU A 188 -11.49 -13.97 -3.19
N TYR A 189 -10.31 -14.12 -3.84
CA TYR A 189 -9.71 -13.04 -4.63
C TYR A 189 -10.38 -12.76 -5.98
N LEU A 190 -11.35 -13.59 -6.43
CA LEU A 190 -11.98 -13.41 -7.75
C LEU A 190 -12.70 -12.07 -7.90
N GLU A 191 -13.47 -11.67 -6.90
CA GLU A 191 -14.17 -10.39 -6.93
C GLU A 191 -13.18 -9.22 -6.95
N HIS A 192 -12.14 -9.29 -6.09
CA HIS A 192 -11.10 -8.28 -6.03
C HIS A 192 -10.33 -8.16 -7.36
N ALA A 193 -9.91 -9.27 -7.93
CA ALA A 193 -9.22 -9.31 -9.23
C ALA A 193 -10.10 -8.75 -10.37
N THR A 194 -11.41 -9.02 -10.32
CA THR A 194 -12.36 -8.50 -11.32
C THR A 194 -12.51 -6.98 -11.20
N ASN A 195 -12.57 -6.45 -9.99
CA ASN A 195 -12.67 -5.01 -9.77
C ASN A 195 -11.40 -4.30 -10.23
N MET A 196 -10.20 -4.79 -9.86
CA MET A 196 -8.92 -4.23 -10.32
C MET A 196 -8.81 -4.19 -11.84
N TRP A 197 -9.30 -5.26 -12.50
CA TRP A 197 -9.32 -5.29 -13.97
C TRP A 197 -10.31 -4.27 -14.55
N SER A 198 -11.49 -4.13 -13.96
CA SER A 198 -12.51 -3.15 -14.39
C SER A 198 -11.94 -1.71 -14.30
N ASP A 199 -11.32 -1.37 -13.18
CA ASP A 199 -10.70 -0.08 -12.93
C ASP A 199 -9.59 0.22 -13.96
N PHE A 200 -8.75 -0.77 -14.26
CA PHE A 200 -7.74 -0.66 -15.31
C PHE A 200 -8.36 -0.39 -16.68
N ALA A 201 -9.39 -1.13 -17.06
CA ALA A 201 -10.03 -1.00 -18.35
C ALA A 201 -10.72 0.36 -18.52
N GLU A 202 -11.40 0.86 -17.48
CA GLU A 202 -11.98 2.21 -17.44
C GLU A 202 -10.88 3.29 -17.54
N GLY A 203 -9.77 3.13 -16.83
CA GLY A 203 -8.61 4.02 -16.91
C GLY A 203 -8.00 4.08 -18.30
N CYS A 204 -8.09 2.99 -19.08
CA CYS A 204 -7.67 2.95 -20.49
C CYS A 204 -8.75 3.47 -21.48
N GLY A 205 -9.90 3.96 -20.98
CA GLY A 205 -10.98 4.54 -21.77
C GLY A 205 -11.96 3.53 -22.39
N TYR A 206 -11.97 2.28 -21.88
CA TYR A 206 -12.98 1.30 -22.28
C TYR A 206 -14.26 1.51 -21.47
N ASP A 207 -15.40 1.56 -22.16
CA ASP A 207 -16.69 1.62 -21.48
C ASP A 207 -17.11 0.27 -20.87
N HIS A 208 -17.97 0.33 -19.88
CA HIS A 208 -18.46 -0.84 -19.14
C HIS A 208 -19.12 -1.92 -20.00
N GLU A 209 -19.68 -1.54 -21.16
CA GLU A 209 -20.32 -2.44 -22.11
C GLU A 209 -19.30 -3.15 -23.01
N SER A 210 -18.25 -2.44 -23.44
CA SER A 210 -17.11 -3.00 -24.14
C SER A 210 -16.32 -3.99 -23.26
N ILE A 211 -16.20 -3.68 -21.98
CA ILE A 211 -15.57 -4.55 -20.97
C ILE A 211 -16.35 -5.86 -20.84
N LYS A 212 -17.70 -5.80 -20.66
CA LYS A 212 -18.56 -6.98 -20.53
C LYS A 212 -18.61 -7.85 -21.77
N ASN A 213 -18.46 -7.26 -22.96
CA ASN A 213 -18.59 -7.98 -24.22
C ASN A 213 -17.26 -8.59 -24.72
N GLY A 214 -16.16 -8.45 -23.97
CA GLY A 214 -14.86 -9.03 -24.31
C GLY A 214 -14.28 -8.55 -25.65
N SER A 215 -14.78 -7.44 -26.18
CA SER A 215 -14.49 -6.99 -27.54
C SER A 215 -13.28 -6.07 -27.64
N SER A 216 -12.16 -6.39 -26.96
CA SER A 216 -10.94 -5.67 -27.21
C SER A 216 -9.82 -6.60 -27.65
N LEU A 217 -9.07 -6.13 -28.65
CA LEU A 217 -7.87 -6.78 -29.19
C LEU A 217 -6.77 -6.98 -28.13
N LEU A 218 -6.88 -6.36 -26.96
CA LEU A 218 -5.92 -6.39 -25.87
C LEU A 218 -6.25 -7.45 -24.79
N LEU A 219 -7.43 -8.09 -24.82
CA LEU A 219 -7.92 -8.91 -23.71
C LEU A 219 -8.33 -10.33 -24.12
N PRO A 220 -7.51 -11.12 -24.82
CA PRO A 220 -7.91 -12.47 -25.28
C PRO A 220 -8.07 -13.52 -24.18
N GLN A 221 -7.76 -13.20 -22.91
CA GLN A 221 -7.69 -14.19 -21.84
C GLN A 221 -8.81 -14.09 -20.78
N ILE A 222 -9.67 -13.08 -20.84
CA ILE A 222 -10.72 -12.88 -19.81
C ILE A 222 -11.92 -13.81 -20.00
N SER A 223 -12.12 -14.33 -21.22
CA SER A 223 -13.16 -15.33 -21.47
C SER A 223 -12.99 -16.64 -20.69
N VAL A 224 -11.90 -16.80 -19.96
CA VAL A 224 -11.64 -17.96 -19.09
C VAL A 224 -12.19 -17.75 -17.66
N TRP A 225 -12.55 -16.48 -17.30
CA TRP A 225 -12.98 -16.10 -15.96
C TRP A 225 -14.49 -15.82 -15.83
N MET A 226 -15.20 -15.71 -16.97
CA MET A 226 -16.65 -15.60 -17.06
C MET A 226 -17.24 -16.94 -17.47
#